data_cfe1c97c057ac134e799e4882af69484
#
_entry.id   cfe1c97c057ac134e799e4882af69484
#
_cell.length_a   1.000
_cell.length_b   1.000
_cell.length_c   1.000
_cell.angle_alpha   90.00
_cell.angle_beta   90.00
_cell.angle_gamma   90.00
#
_symmetry.space_group_name_H-M   'P 1'
#
loop_
_entity.id
_entity.type
_entity.pdbx_description
1 polymer ?
#
loop_
_entity_poly.entity_id
_entity_poly.type
_entity_poly.pdbx_seq_one_letter_code
_entity_poly.pdbx_strand_id
1 'polypeptide(L)'
;SIFNITGSIVFACLIRPFAAFITYISPSGNEVDVIARQIANAHTCFNITNTLLWLPLIPLMVKIVMTILPESKKDLAEKPLYEPRYLDNNVLQQPEAAIRLATMEMTRITEYVSDMAEKAKQAFLHEDKDAMKQVDQLEDIVDILQDRVTGYLSSLCKTGSLTQNQSARVSGMIRAVSDIERVGDQYMSITNFAKLKSEKEYTFTEQAVKELQEGFEHVRNMLELTVKALHDADTQTARLVVHQQESVED
;
A
#
# COMPACT_ATOMS: atom_id res chain seq x y z
N SER A 1 -11.14 -12.15 10.87
CA SER A 1 -11.85 -11.94 9.60
C SER A 1 -13.07 -12.85 9.53
N ILE A 2 -14.19 -12.36 9.03
CA ILE A 2 -15.47 -13.09 8.90
C ILE A 2 -15.26 -14.39 8.14
N PHE A 3 -14.47 -14.38 7.08
CA PHE A 3 -14.07 -15.52 6.26
C PHE A 3 -13.56 -16.73 7.09
N ASN A 4 -12.58 -16.51 7.96
CA ASN A 4 -11.99 -17.60 8.76
C ASN A 4 -12.94 -18.08 9.86
N ILE A 5 -13.67 -17.17 10.50
CA ILE A 5 -14.63 -17.53 11.57
C ILE A 5 -15.76 -18.40 11.01
N THR A 6 -16.37 -17.99 9.90
CA THR A 6 -17.47 -18.73 9.28
C THR A 6 -17.00 -20.08 8.73
N GLY A 7 -15.83 -20.11 8.07
CA GLY A 7 -15.23 -21.36 7.61
C GLY A 7 -14.98 -22.34 8.77
N SER A 8 -14.40 -21.86 9.87
CA SER A 8 -14.16 -22.68 11.05
C SER A 8 -15.43 -23.25 11.66
N ILE A 9 -16.53 -22.48 11.72
CA ILE A 9 -17.82 -22.98 12.23
C ILE A 9 -18.38 -24.07 11.33
N VAL A 10 -18.36 -23.88 10.01
CA VAL A 10 -18.84 -24.90 9.04
C VAL A 10 -18.04 -26.20 9.17
N PHE A 11 -16.70 -26.11 9.20
CA PHE A 11 -15.85 -27.29 9.33
C PHE A 11 -15.92 -27.94 10.72
N ALA A 12 -16.19 -27.18 11.79
CA ALA A 12 -16.44 -27.73 13.11
C ALA A 12 -17.69 -28.65 13.11
N CYS A 13 -18.74 -28.28 12.39
CA CYS A 13 -19.94 -29.14 12.22
C CYS A 13 -19.64 -30.38 11.38
N LEU A 14 -18.67 -30.31 10.48
CA LEU A 14 -18.29 -31.38 9.56
C LEU A 14 -17.00 -32.13 9.98
N ILE A 15 -16.54 -31.96 11.22
CA ILE A 15 -15.22 -32.44 11.66
C ILE A 15 -15.04 -33.95 11.46
N ARG A 16 -16.07 -34.76 11.72
CA ARG A 16 -16.00 -36.23 11.57
C ARG A 16 -15.82 -36.67 10.11
N PRO A 17 -16.69 -36.27 9.15
CA PRO A 17 -16.51 -36.65 7.76
C PRO A 17 -15.24 -36.03 7.16
N PHE A 18 -14.84 -34.80 7.59
CA PHE A 18 -13.61 -34.17 7.15
C PHE A 18 -12.37 -34.93 7.62
N ALA A 19 -12.31 -35.37 8.89
CA ALA A 19 -11.22 -36.17 9.42
C ALA A 19 -11.09 -37.51 8.70
N ALA A 20 -12.22 -38.19 8.43
CA ALA A 20 -12.24 -39.44 7.67
C ALA A 20 -11.69 -39.26 6.25
N PHE A 21 -12.07 -38.18 5.57
CA PHE A 21 -11.56 -37.81 4.25
C PHE A 21 -10.05 -37.57 4.26
N ILE A 22 -9.57 -36.80 5.23
CA ILE A 22 -8.12 -36.48 5.37
C ILE A 22 -7.32 -37.78 5.63
N THR A 23 -7.82 -38.65 6.48
CA THR A 23 -7.18 -39.94 6.72
C THR A 23 -7.14 -40.81 5.47
N TYR A 24 -8.20 -40.79 4.65
CA TYR A 24 -8.28 -41.54 3.39
C TYR A 24 -7.26 -41.06 2.34
N ILE A 25 -7.06 -39.75 2.21
CA ILE A 25 -6.12 -39.16 1.22
C ILE A 25 -4.66 -39.09 1.73
N SER A 26 -4.43 -39.43 2.99
CA SER A 26 -3.10 -39.38 3.59
C SER A 26 -2.42 -40.75 3.55
N PRO A 27 -1.09 -40.84 3.50
CA PRO A 27 -0.38 -42.09 3.53
C PRO A 27 -0.72 -42.93 4.77
N SER A 28 -0.74 -44.24 4.63
CA SER A 28 -0.91 -45.19 5.74
C SER A 28 0.47 -45.50 6.37
N GLY A 29 0.56 -45.57 7.70
CA GLY A 29 1.80 -45.83 8.42
C GLY A 29 1.63 -45.66 9.93
N ASN A 30 2.75 -45.68 10.67
CA ASN A 30 2.73 -45.41 12.10
C ASN A 30 2.25 -43.99 12.37
N GLU A 31 1.41 -43.83 13.41
CA GLU A 31 0.78 -42.52 13.74
C GLU A 31 1.81 -41.36 13.84
N VAL A 32 2.97 -41.61 14.41
CA VAL A 32 4.02 -40.59 14.60
C VAL A 32 4.56 -40.05 13.26
N ASP A 33 4.67 -40.94 12.24
CA ASP A 33 5.24 -40.56 10.94
C ASP A 33 4.22 -39.90 10.01
N VAL A 34 2.94 -40.21 10.21
CA VAL A 34 1.86 -39.82 9.31
C VAL A 34 1.12 -38.56 9.79
N ILE A 35 1.14 -38.26 11.10
CA ILE A 35 0.33 -37.21 11.72
C ILE A 35 0.68 -35.82 11.17
N ALA A 36 1.96 -35.52 10.96
CA ALA A 36 2.41 -34.25 10.40
C ALA A 36 1.87 -34.04 8.98
N ARG A 37 1.80 -35.11 8.18
CA ARG A 37 1.29 -35.06 6.81
C ARG A 37 -0.23 -34.96 6.79
N GLN A 38 -0.92 -35.63 7.71
CA GLN A 38 -2.37 -35.49 7.87
C GLN A 38 -2.76 -34.07 8.27
N ILE A 39 -2.01 -33.44 9.18
CA ILE A 39 -2.23 -32.03 9.56
C ILE A 39 -2.02 -31.10 8.36
N ALA A 40 -0.94 -31.29 7.59
CA ALA A 40 -0.66 -30.49 6.40
C ALA A 40 -1.77 -30.66 5.33
N ASN A 41 -2.21 -31.89 5.08
CA ASN A 41 -3.31 -32.18 4.16
C ASN A 41 -4.64 -31.58 4.65
N ALA A 42 -4.94 -31.66 5.94
CA ALA A 42 -6.12 -31.06 6.56
C ALA A 42 -6.12 -29.54 6.36
N HIS A 43 -4.98 -28.88 6.63
CA HIS A 43 -4.84 -27.44 6.46
C HIS A 43 -5.00 -27.02 5.00
N THR A 44 -4.39 -27.75 4.08
CA THR A 44 -4.49 -27.49 2.63
C THR A 44 -5.91 -27.68 2.12
N CYS A 45 -6.55 -28.81 2.45
CA CYS A 45 -7.93 -29.09 2.05
C CYS A 45 -8.91 -28.08 2.64
N PHE A 46 -8.73 -27.69 3.91
CA PHE A 46 -9.53 -26.66 4.56
C PHE A 46 -9.46 -25.34 3.79
N ASN A 47 -8.25 -24.87 3.50
CA ASN A 47 -8.06 -23.60 2.82
C ASN A 47 -8.59 -23.61 1.38
N ILE A 48 -8.31 -24.67 0.62
CA ILE A 48 -8.80 -24.80 -0.76
C ILE A 48 -10.34 -24.83 -0.76
N THR A 49 -10.94 -25.68 0.06
CA THR A 49 -12.41 -25.83 0.11
C THR A 49 -13.06 -24.53 0.58
N ASN A 50 -12.49 -23.87 1.60
CA ASN A 50 -12.99 -22.61 2.10
C ASN A 50 -12.91 -21.51 1.03
N THR A 51 -11.79 -21.42 0.30
CA THR A 51 -11.62 -20.46 -0.80
C THR A 51 -12.62 -20.70 -1.92
N LEU A 52 -12.78 -21.95 -2.36
CA LEU A 52 -13.75 -22.31 -3.42
C LEU A 52 -15.20 -22.03 -3.00
N LEU A 53 -15.53 -22.25 -1.72
CA LEU A 53 -16.85 -21.94 -1.18
C LEU A 53 -17.15 -20.45 -1.19
N TRP A 54 -16.16 -19.63 -0.81
CA TRP A 54 -16.32 -18.19 -0.70
C TRP A 54 -16.17 -17.44 -2.01
N LEU A 55 -15.47 -18.00 -3.00
CA LEU A 55 -15.24 -17.35 -4.30
C LEU A 55 -16.56 -16.85 -4.95
N PRO A 56 -17.62 -17.67 -5.08
CA PRO A 56 -18.89 -17.20 -5.63
C PRO A 56 -19.67 -16.26 -4.69
N LEU A 57 -19.33 -16.26 -3.40
CA LEU A 57 -20.00 -15.43 -2.38
C LEU A 57 -19.33 -14.05 -2.17
N ILE A 58 -18.23 -13.77 -2.86
CA ILE A 58 -17.54 -12.46 -2.78
C ILE A 58 -18.50 -11.30 -3.01
N PRO A 59 -19.36 -11.27 -4.05
CA PRO A 59 -20.28 -10.15 -4.25
C PRO A 59 -21.27 -9.98 -3.09
N LEU A 60 -21.71 -11.08 -2.47
CA LEU A 60 -22.57 -11.04 -1.29
C LEU A 60 -21.83 -10.47 -0.07
N MET A 61 -20.58 -10.88 0.13
CA MET A 61 -19.73 -10.33 1.20
C MET A 61 -19.51 -8.84 1.06
N VAL A 62 -19.18 -8.38 -0.16
CA VAL A 62 -19.04 -6.96 -0.47
C VAL A 62 -20.34 -6.23 -0.13
N LYS A 63 -21.50 -6.74 -0.56
CA LYS A 63 -22.79 -6.14 -0.25
C LYS A 63 -23.08 -6.06 1.26
N ILE A 64 -22.73 -7.10 2.02
CA ILE A 64 -22.88 -7.11 3.49
C ILE A 64 -21.98 -6.05 4.13
N VAL A 65 -20.70 -5.98 3.73
CA VAL A 65 -19.74 -4.98 4.25
C VAL A 65 -20.23 -3.57 3.93
N MET A 66 -20.63 -3.29 2.70
CA MET A 66 -21.16 -1.99 2.28
C MET A 66 -22.47 -1.63 3.00
N THR A 67 -23.24 -2.61 3.49
CA THR A 67 -24.47 -2.37 4.27
C THR A 67 -24.15 -2.08 5.74
N ILE A 68 -23.13 -2.74 6.30
CA ILE A 68 -22.72 -2.57 7.72
C ILE A 68 -21.87 -1.30 7.88
N LEU A 69 -21.02 -1.00 6.89
CA LEU A 69 -20.19 0.19 6.79
C LEU A 69 -20.62 0.97 5.54
N PRO A 70 -21.79 1.63 5.56
CA PRO A 70 -22.15 2.47 4.43
C PRO A 70 -21.13 3.60 4.33
N GLU A 71 -20.51 3.74 3.16
CA GLU A 71 -19.78 4.98 2.86
C GLU A 71 -20.71 6.15 3.16
N SER A 72 -20.26 7.05 4.02
CA SER A 72 -21.07 8.22 4.36
C SER A 72 -21.31 8.99 3.06
N LYS A 73 -22.59 9.31 2.77
CA LYS A 73 -22.92 10.18 1.62
C LYS A 73 -22.24 11.55 1.71
N LYS A 74 -21.77 11.95 2.89
CA LYS A 74 -20.90 13.10 3.10
C LYS A 74 -19.50 12.87 2.53
N ASP A 75 -18.92 11.66 2.70
CA ASP A 75 -17.60 11.34 2.17
C ASP A 75 -17.58 11.28 0.63
N LEU A 76 -18.70 10.87 0.01
CA LEU A 76 -18.90 10.91 -1.44
C LEU A 76 -19.14 12.32 -1.99
N ALA A 77 -19.70 13.24 -1.17
CA ALA A 77 -19.99 14.62 -1.59
C ALA A 77 -18.83 15.58 -1.31
N GLU A 78 -17.91 15.23 -0.39
CA GLU A 78 -16.75 16.03 0.01
C GLU A 78 -15.42 15.49 -0.54
N LYS A 79 -15.40 14.34 -1.22
CA LYS A 79 -14.19 13.95 -1.98
C LYS A 79 -14.06 14.91 -3.16
N PRO A 80 -13.18 15.92 -3.09
CA PRO A 80 -12.79 16.61 -4.30
C PRO A 80 -12.28 15.48 -5.20
N LEU A 81 -12.83 15.40 -6.40
CA LEU A 81 -12.35 14.51 -7.46
C LEU A 81 -10.91 14.94 -7.76
N TYR A 82 -9.94 14.30 -7.11
CA TYR A 82 -8.53 14.49 -7.41
C TYR A 82 -8.24 13.78 -8.73
N GLU A 83 -8.74 14.39 -9.80
CA GLU A 83 -8.39 13.95 -11.15
C GLU A 83 -6.90 14.20 -11.38
N PRO A 84 -6.22 13.28 -12.05
CA PRO A 84 -4.86 13.50 -12.51
C PRO A 84 -4.80 14.77 -13.36
N ARG A 85 -3.86 15.65 -13.04
CA ARG A 85 -3.73 16.94 -13.71
C ARG A 85 -3.02 16.82 -15.06
N TYR A 86 -2.08 15.89 -15.15
CA TYR A 86 -1.17 15.80 -16.28
C TYR A 86 -1.44 14.59 -17.18
N LEU A 87 -2.11 13.52 -16.69
CA LEU A 87 -2.31 12.32 -17.48
C LEU A 87 -3.29 12.56 -18.63
N ASP A 88 -2.87 12.29 -19.86
CA ASP A 88 -3.69 12.41 -21.06
C ASP A 88 -3.60 11.11 -21.90
N ASN A 89 -4.73 10.41 -21.99
CA ASN A 89 -4.83 9.17 -22.76
C ASN A 89 -4.63 9.37 -24.27
N ASN A 90 -4.82 10.58 -24.80
CA ASN A 90 -4.66 10.86 -26.22
C ASN A 90 -3.19 10.80 -26.66
N VAL A 91 -2.25 10.96 -25.71
CA VAL A 91 -0.81 10.91 -26.03
C VAL A 91 -0.16 9.55 -25.79
N LEU A 92 -0.94 8.51 -25.44
CA LEU A 92 -0.42 7.15 -25.22
C LEU A 92 0.30 6.56 -26.44
N GLN A 93 -0.02 7.02 -27.65
CA GLN A 93 0.68 6.63 -28.87
C GLN A 93 2.05 7.33 -29.03
N GLN A 94 2.40 8.27 -28.16
CA GLN A 94 3.66 9.01 -28.13
C GLN A 94 4.40 8.73 -26.82
N PRO A 95 5.19 7.63 -26.75
CA PRO A 95 5.75 7.12 -25.50
C PRO A 95 6.51 8.15 -24.67
N GLU A 96 7.36 8.97 -25.28
CA GLU A 96 8.14 9.98 -24.56
C GLU A 96 7.25 11.06 -23.94
N ALA A 97 6.21 11.50 -24.65
CA ALA A 97 5.26 12.47 -24.10
C ALA A 97 4.46 11.86 -22.95
N ALA A 98 3.97 10.62 -23.10
CA ALA A 98 3.25 9.91 -22.07
C ALA A 98 4.10 9.68 -20.80
N ILE A 99 5.35 9.25 -20.95
CA ILE A 99 6.31 9.08 -19.85
C ILE A 99 6.54 10.42 -19.12
N ARG A 100 6.70 11.51 -19.88
CA ARG A 100 6.88 12.83 -19.30
C ARG A 100 5.66 13.26 -18.48
N LEU A 101 4.45 13.08 -18.99
CA LEU A 101 3.22 13.42 -18.28
C LEU A 101 3.05 12.59 -16.99
N ALA A 102 3.36 11.29 -17.06
CA ALA A 102 3.39 10.44 -15.86
C ALA A 102 4.42 10.92 -14.83
N THR A 103 5.62 11.33 -15.26
CA THR A 103 6.64 11.88 -14.37
C THR A 103 6.14 13.15 -13.67
N MET A 104 5.46 14.05 -14.39
CA MET A 104 4.88 15.26 -13.80
C MET A 104 3.81 14.94 -12.75
N GLU A 105 2.98 13.92 -12.98
CA GLU A 105 2.00 13.48 -12.01
C GLU A 105 2.65 12.82 -10.79
N MET A 106 3.71 12.03 -10.97
CA MET A 106 4.51 11.46 -9.87
C MET A 106 5.15 12.56 -9.02
N THR A 107 5.67 13.63 -9.63
CA THR A 107 6.19 14.80 -8.90
C THR A 107 5.11 15.41 -8.01
N ARG A 108 3.88 15.55 -8.53
CA ARG A 108 2.75 16.06 -7.74
C ARG A 108 2.39 15.15 -6.56
N ILE A 109 2.42 13.82 -6.75
CA ILE A 109 2.21 12.85 -5.66
C ILE A 109 3.27 13.07 -4.56
N THR A 110 4.51 13.28 -4.95
CA THR A 110 5.59 13.52 -3.98
C THR A 110 5.42 14.82 -3.20
N GLU A 111 4.89 15.87 -3.82
CA GLU A 111 4.54 17.10 -3.12
C GLU A 111 3.51 16.82 -2.02
N TYR A 112 2.47 16.01 -2.30
CA TYR A 112 1.50 15.60 -1.27
C TYR A 112 2.12 14.75 -0.16
N VAL A 113 3.00 13.81 -0.50
CA VAL A 113 3.72 13.01 0.50
C VAL A 113 4.64 13.88 1.36
N SER A 114 5.27 14.90 0.78
CA SER A 114 6.06 15.89 1.53
C SER A 114 5.17 16.71 2.48
N ASP A 115 3.98 17.11 2.05
CA ASP A 115 2.99 17.75 2.91
C ASP A 115 2.52 16.83 4.04
N MET A 116 2.31 15.53 3.76
CA MET A 116 2.01 14.53 4.79
C MET A 116 3.10 14.46 5.84
N ALA A 117 4.37 14.49 5.44
CA ALA A 117 5.51 14.48 6.36
C ALA A 117 5.45 15.66 7.34
N GLU A 118 5.22 16.86 6.82
CA GLU A 118 5.13 18.07 7.67
C GLU A 118 3.91 18.02 8.60
N LYS A 119 2.76 17.54 8.11
CA LYS A 119 1.56 17.39 8.94
C LYS A 119 1.70 16.28 9.98
N ALA A 120 2.31 15.15 9.64
CA ALA A 120 2.59 14.07 10.58
C ALA A 120 3.55 14.54 11.70
N LYS A 121 4.57 15.33 11.36
CA LYS A 121 5.47 15.97 12.30
C LYS A 121 4.72 16.90 13.26
N GLN A 122 3.85 17.78 12.76
CA GLN A 122 3.01 18.67 13.56
C GLN A 122 2.06 17.88 14.47
N ALA A 123 1.40 16.85 13.93
CA ALA A 123 0.52 15.96 14.68
C ALA A 123 1.26 15.27 15.84
N PHE A 124 2.47 14.78 15.61
CA PHE A 124 3.25 14.06 16.60
C PHE A 124 3.85 14.97 17.69
N LEU A 125 4.42 16.12 17.29
CA LEU A 125 5.10 17.03 18.22
C LEU A 125 4.13 17.89 19.02
N HIS A 126 3.04 18.35 18.40
CA HIS A 126 2.12 19.34 18.97
C HIS A 126 0.72 18.79 19.24
N GLU A 127 0.48 17.50 18.99
CA GLU A 127 -0.83 16.83 19.15
C GLU A 127 -1.95 17.54 18.37
N ASP A 128 -1.59 18.10 17.21
CA ASP A 128 -2.48 18.87 16.37
C ASP A 128 -3.50 17.95 15.66
N LYS A 129 -4.76 18.03 16.11
CA LYS A 129 -5.86 17.21 15.57
C LYS A 129 -6.26 17.60 14.15
N ASP A 130 -6.04 18.84 13.75
CA ASP A 130 -6.33 19.28 12.39
C ASP A 130 -5.24 18.80 11.43
N ALA A 131 -3.98 18.80 11.85
CA ALA A 131 -2.90 18.17 11.12
C ALA A 131 -3.15 16.66 10.93
N MET A 132 -3.63 15.94 11.95
CA MET A 132 -3.99 14.51 11.83
C MET A 132 -5.04 14.26 10.75
N LYS A 133 -6.10 15.09 10.69
CA LYS A 133 -7.13 14.97 9.64
C LYS A 133 -6.61 15.32 8.25
N GLN A 134 -5.67 16.25 8.15
CA GLN A 134 -5.05 16.60 6.87
C GLN A 134 -4.19 15.47 6.33
N VAL A 135 -3.51 14.70 7.20
CA VAL A 135 -2.78 13.50 6.77
C VAL A 135 -3.75 12.45 6.20
N ASP A 136 -4.87 12.19 6.90
CA ASP A 136 -5.90 11.25 6.42
C ASP A 136 -6.43 11.67 5.01
N GLN A 137 -6.63 12.97 4.78
CA GLN A 137 -7.08 13.50 3.48
C GLN A 137 -6.01 13.42 2.38
N LEU A 138 -4.76 13.66 2.73
CA LEU A 138 -3.64 13.61 1.80
C LEU A 138 -3.34 12.16 1.38
N GLU A 139 -3.48 11.20 2.29
CA GLU A 139 -3.33 9.78 1.99
C GLU A 139 -4.37 9.32 0.96
N ASP A 140 -5.67 9.63 1.15
CA ASP A 140 -6.73 9.36 0.16
C ASP A 140 -6.37 9.91 -1.24
N ILE A 141 -5.71 11.09 -1.31
CA ILE A 141 -5.27 11.71 -2.58
C ILE A 141 -4.12 10.92 -3.19
N VAL A 142 -3.12 10.59 -2.39
CA VAL A 142 -1.92 9.87 -2.83
C VAL A 142 -2.31 8.52 -3.40
N ASP A 143 -3.18 7.77 -2.72
CA ASP A 143 -3.69 6.47 -3.17
C ASP A 143 -4.39 6.55 -4.52
N ILE A 144 -5.34 7.50 -4.66
CA ILE A 144 -6.07 7.69 -5.92
C ILE A 144 -5.11 8.03 -7.06
N LEU A 145 -4.15 8.91 -6.82
CA LEU A 145 -3.21 9.34 -7.86
C LEU A 145 -2.21 8.22 -8.21
N GLN A 146 -1.77 7.45 -7.23
CA GLN A 146 -0.92 6.27 -7.44
C GLN A 146 -1.61 5.26 -8.37
N ASP A 147 -2.87 4.92 -8.08
CA ASP A 147 -3.67 4.02 -8.93
C ASP A 147 -3.82 4.57 -10.36
N ARG A 148 -4.07 5.88 -10.51
CA ARG A 148 -4.21 6.53 -11.81
C ARG A 148 -2.93 6.51 -12.63
N VAL A 149 -1.79 6.83 -12.01
CA VAL A 149 -0.46 6.78 -12.66
C VAL A 149 -0.13 5.35 -13.06
N THR A 150 -0.33 4.38 -12.18
CA THR A 150 -0.09 2.95 -12.45
C THR A 150 -0.96 2.44 -13.59
N GLY A 151 -2.25 2.78 -13.61
CA GLY A 151 -3.17 2.43 -14.69
C GLY A 151 -2.78 3.06 -16.02
N TYR A 152 -2.36 4.32 -16.02
CA TYR A 152 -1.88 5.04 -17.21
C TYR A 152 -0.61 4.41 -17.78
N LEU A 153 0.40 4.15 -16.95
CA LEU A 153 1.65 3.50 -17.35
C LEU A 153 1.41 2.06 -17.85
N SER A 154 0.51 1.32 -17.21
CA SER A 154 0.08 0.01 -17.68
C SER A 154 -0.61 0.05 -19.03
N SER A 155 -1.41 1.08 -19.28
CA SER A 155 -2.04 1.31 -20.59
C SER A 155 -1.01 1.66 -21.67
N LEU A 156 0.00 2.45 -21.33
CA LEU A 156 1.12 2.76 -22.20
C LEU A 156 1.90 1.49 -22.60
N CYS A 157 2.13 0.56 -21.67
CA CYS A 157 2.76 -0.73 -21.97
C CYS A 157 1.95 -1.55 -22.98
N LYS A 158 0.62 -1.49 -22.91
CA LYS A 158 -0.27 -2.24 -23.82
C LYS A 158 -0.28 -1.71 -25.26
N THR A 159 0.19 -0.49 -25.50
CA THR A 159 0.23 0.06 -26.88
C THR A 159 1.20 -0.69 -27.79
N GLY A 160 2.18 -1.41 -27.23
CA GLY A 160 3.22 -2.10 -27.99
C GLY A 160 4.23 -1.17 -28.69
N SER A 161 4.16 0.14 -28.45
CA SER A 161 4.99 1.16 -29.10
C SER A 161 6.29 1.47 -28.37
N LEU A 162 6.51 0.86 -27.19
CA LEU A 162 7.68 1.11 -26.35
C LEU A 162 8.92 0.40 -26.86
N THR A 163 10.04 1.11 -26.89
CA THR A 163 11.37 0.50 -27.00
C THR A 163 11.73 -0.25 -25.72
N GLN A 164 12.75 -1.09 -25.76
CA GLN A 164 13.24 -1.83 -24.59
C GLN A 164 13.62 -0.89 -23.44
N ASN A 165 14.30 0.22 -23.73
CA ASN A 165 14.69 1.21 -22.72
C ASN A 165 13.47 1.92 -22.11
N GLN A 166 12.48 2.27 -22.94
CA GLN A 166 11.24 2.87 -22.45
C GLN A 166 10.43 1.89 -21.59
N SER A 167 10.36 0.61 -21.97
CA SER A 167 9.71 -0.43 -21.17
C SER A 167 10.37 -0.60 -19.80
N ALA A 168 11.70 -0.61 -19.76
CA ALA A 168 12.44 -0.66 -18.50
C ALA A 168 12.18 0.58 -17.63
N ARG A 169 12.16 1.78 -18.24
CA ARG A 169 11.84 3.05 -17.56
C ARG A 169 10.42 3.04 -16.99
N VAL A 170 9.43 2.65 -17.78
CA VAL A 170 8.02 2.57 -17.33
C VAL A 170 7.86 1.58 -16.19
N SER A 171 8.51 0.40 -16.27
CA SER A 171 8.50 -0.58 -15.18
C SER A 171 9.16 -0.03 -13.89
N GLY A 172 10.21 0.76 -14.03
CA GLY A 172 10.84 1.47 -12.91
C GLY A 172 9.91 2.51 -12.30
N MET A 173 9.18 3.27 -13.13
CA MET A 173 8.23 4.30 -12.67
C MET A 173 7.03 3.69 -11.91
N ILE A 174 6.51 2.53 -12.37
CA ILE A 174 5.42 1.82 -11.67
C ILE A 174 5.88 1.41 -10.25
N ARG A 175 7.11 0.92 -10.12
CA ARG A 175 7.67 0.61 -8.79
C ARG A 175 7.87 1.87 -7.95
N ALA A 176 8.47 2.90 -8.54
CA ALA A 176 8.75 4.15 -7.84
C ALA A 176 7.47 4.84 -7.31
N VAL A 177 6.37 4.84 -8.08
CA VAL A 177 5.11 5.44 -7.59
C VAL A 177 4.52 4.66 -6.43
N SER A 178 4.64 3.32 -6.43
CA SER A 178 4.22 2.49 -5.28
C SER A 178 5.13 2.69 -4.06
N ASP A 179 6.43 2.90 -4.27
CA ASP A 179 7.35 3.20 -3.16
C ASP A 179 7.08 4.59 -2.56
N ILE A 180 6.69 5.59 -3.37
CA ILE A 180 6.30 6.93 -2.92
C ILE A 180 5.02 6.84 -2.05
N GLU A 181 4.01 6.09 -2.48
CA GLU A 181 2.78 5.85 -1.70
C GLU A 181 3.12 5.18 -0.36
N ARG A 182 3.96 4.13 -0.36
CA ARG A 182 4.40 3.48 0.88
C ARG A 182 5.09 4.43 1.87
N VAL A 183 5.78 5.45 1.40
CA VAL A 183 6.30 6.51 2.29
C VAL A 183 5.15 7.31 2.90
N GLY A 184 4.11 7.62 2.13
CA GLY A 184 2.87 8.23 2.63
C GLY A 184 2.21 7.40 3.73
N ASP A 185 2.08 6.08 3.53
CA ASP A 185 1.57 5.12 4.51
C ASP A 185 2.34 5.14 5.84
N GLN A 186 3.67 5.31 5.77
CA GLN A 186 4.47 5.45 6.99
C GLN A 186 4.12 6.73 7.76
N TYR A 187 3.87 7.86 7.07
CA TYR A 187 3.43 9.09 7.73
C TYR A 187 2.03 8.95 8.32
N MET A 188 1.14 8.21 7.67
CA MET A 188 -0.15 7.83 8.23
C MET A 188 0.03 6.99 9.53
N SER A 189 0.94 6.02 9.51
CA SER A 189 1.27 5.20 10.68
C SER A 189 1.80 6.05 11.84
N ILE A 190 2.70 7.01 11.57
CA ILE A 190 3.23 7.95 12.56
C ILE A 190 2.09 8.82 13.13
N THR A 191 1.16 9.27 12.28
CA THR A 191 -0.01 10.06 12.69
C THR A 191 -0.94 9.26 13.61
N ASN A 192 -1.15 7.98 13.31
CA ASN A 192 -1.91 7.08 14.19
C ASN A 192 -1.20 6.87 15.54
N PHE A 193 0.13 6.83 15.53
CA PHE A 193 0.92 6.81 16.77
C PHE A 193 0.78 8.12 17.57
N ALA A 194 0.70 9.27 16.89
CA ALA A 194 0.43 10.55 17.55
C ALA A 194 -0.95 10.58 18.21
N LYS A 195 -1.99 10.01 17.59
CA LYS A 195 -3.33 9.84 18.18
C LYS A 195 -3.24 9.01 19.49
N LEU A 196 -2.54 7.87 19.43
CA LEU A 196 -2.37 6.98 20.58
C LEU A 196 -1.55 7.63 21.72
N LYS A 197 -0.51 8.41 21.37
CA LYS A 197 0.30 9.19 22.31
C LYS A 197 -0.57 10.16 23.09
N SER A 198 -1.41 10.93 22.41
CA SER A 198 -2.33 11.90 23.02
C SER A 198 -3.37 11.22 23.92
N GLU A 199 -3.92 10.08 23.51
CA GLU A 199 -4.92 9.32 24.30
C GLU A 199 -4.35 8.72 25.58
N LYS A 200 -3.08 8.31 25.56
CA LYS A 200 -2.41 7.63 26.66
C LYS A 200 -1.47 8.54 27.46
N GLU A 201 -1.40 9.82 27.11
CA GLU A 201 -0.54 10.82 27.74
C GLU A 201 0.96 10.41 27.78
N TYR A 202 1.43 9.73 26.72
CA TYR A 202 2.85 9.35 26.64
C TYR A 202 3.71 10.58 26.39
N THR A 203 4.81 10.66 27.15
CA THR A 203 5.84 11.70 26.96
C THR A 203 7.12 11.09 26.39
N PHE A 204 7.73 11.80 25.45
CA PHE A 204 9.03 11.44 24.89
C PHE A 204 10.13 12.32 25.49
N THR A 205 11.35 11.77 25.57
CA THR A 205 12.52 12.56 25.96
C THR A 205 12.85 13.58 24.89
N GLU A 206 13.48 14.69 25.27
CA GLU A 206 13.95 15.70 24.31
C GLU A 206 14.87 15.11 23.23
N GLN A 207 15.69 14.13 23.65
CA GLN A 207 16.58 13.42 22.73
C GLN A 207 15.78 12.62 21.67
N ALA A 208 14.75 11.87 22.06
CA ALA A 208 13.92 11.11 21.14
C ALA A 208 13.15 12.03 20.17
N VAL A 209 12.69 13.19 20.65
CA VAL A 209 12.03 14.19 19.79
C VAL A 209 13.00 14.73 18.74
N LYS A 210 14.25 15.01 19.14
CA LYS A 210 15.28 15.51 18.25
C LYS A 210 15.64 14.46 17.18
N GLU A 211 15.88 13.23 17.57
CA GLU A 211 16.19 12.11 16.64
C GLU A 211 15.05 11.91 15.63
N LEU A 212 13.80 11.98 16.08
CA LEU A 212 12.65 11.89 15.19
C LEU A 212 12.60 13.06 14.20
N GLN A 213 12.88 14.29 14.63
CA GLN A 213 12.93 15.45 13.74
C GLN A 213 14.02 15.32 12.68
N GLU A 214 15.21 14.85 13.07
CA GLU A 214 16.31 14.59 12.14
C GLU A 214 15.92 13.50 11.12
N GLY A 215 15.23 12.43 11.57
CA GLY A 215 14.70 11.40 10.70
C GLY A 215 13.69 11.92 9.66
N PHE A 216 12.75 12.76 10.06
CA PHE A 216 11.79 13.40 9.14
C PHE A 216 12.50 14.22 8.05
N GLU A 217 13.47 15.04 8.43
CA GLU A 217 14.22 15.87 7.48
C GLU A 217 15.04 15.01 6.52
N HIS A 218 15.60 13.91 7.02
CA HIS A 218 16.40 13.00 6.21
C HIS A 218 15.54 12.31 5.13
N VAL A 219 14.42 11.71 5.52
CA VAL A 219 13.50 11.04 4.57
C VAL A 219 12.94 12.04 3.55
N ARG A 220 12.59 13.25 3.97
CA ARG A 220 12.13 14.31 3.06
C ARG A 220 13.18 14.62 2.00
N ASN A 221 14.43 14.83 2.40
CA ASN A 221 15.53 15.13 1.47
C ASN A 221 15.77 13.98 0.47
N MET A 222 15.70 12.72 0.93
CA MET A 222 15.82 11.56 0.06
C MET A 222 14.68 11.50 -0.97
N LEU A 223 13.45 11.79 -0.54
CA LEU A 223 12.27 11.80 -1.42
C LEU A 223 12.39 12.89 -2.50
N GLU A 224 12.77 14.11 -2.14
CA GLU A 224 13.01 15.21 -3.07
C GLU A 224 14.09 14.88 -4.10
N LEU A 225 15.20 14.29 -3.67
CA LEU A 225 16.28 13.83 -4.56
C LEU A 225 15.81 12.71 -5.50
N THR A 226 15.00 11.78 -5.00
CA THR A 226 14.44 10.68 -5.82
C THR A 226 13.58 11.23 -6.95
N VAL A 227 12.70 12.20 -6.63
CA VAL A 227 11.84 12.82 -7.66
C VAL A 227 12.65 13.62 -8.66
N LYS A 228 13.64 14.37 -8.20
CA LYS A 228 14.54 15.10 -9.08
C LYS A 228 15.27 14.14 -10.03
N ALA A 229 15.79 13.04 -9.51
CA ALA A 229 16.45 12.02 -10.34
C ALA A 229 15.51 11.42 -11.40
N LEU A 230 14.24 11.18 -11.04
CA LEU A 230 13.22 10.69 -11.96
C LEU A 230 12.85 11.73 -13.03
N HIS A 231 12.67 12.98 -12.62
CA HIS A 231 12.30 14.09 -13.50
C HIS A 231 13.38 14.35 -14.54
N ASP A 232 14.63 14.47 -14.09
CA ASP A 232 15.77 14.83 -14.93
C ASP A 232 16.39 13.61 -15.63
N ALA A 233 15.93 12.38 -15.34
CA ALA A 233 16.54 11.11 -15.73
C ALA A 233 18.03 11.05 -15.34
N ASP A 234 18.39 11.66 -14.20
CA ASP A 234 19.76 11.82 -13.73
C ASP A 234 20.19 10.63 -12.87
N THR A 235 21.03 9.77 -13.46
CA THR A 235 21.60 8.60 -12.78
C THR A 235 22.60 8.95 -11.70
N GLN A 236 23.21 10.15 -11.72
CA GLN A 236 24.13 10.58 -10.67
C GLN A 236 23.37 10.95 -9.41
N THR A 237 22.29 11.72 -9.54
CA THR A 237 21.39 12.04 -8.41
C THR A 237 20.77 10.77 -7.84
N ALA A 238 20.36 9.80 -8.68
CA ALA A 238 19.84 8.51 -8.21
C ALA A 238 20.87 7.74 -7.36
N ARG A 239 22.15 7.74 -7.74
CA ARG A 239 23.22 7.11 -6.95
C ARG A 239 23.46 7.82 -5.61
N LEU A 240 23.30 9.15 -5.55
CA LEU A 240 23.41 9.89 -4.29
C LEU A 240 22.34 9.46 -3.29
N VAL A 241 21.10 9.23 -3.75
CA VAL A 241 20.00 8.74 -2.89
C VAL A 241 20.36 7.37 -2.29
N VAL A 242 20.84 6.43 -3.13
CA VAL A 242 21.25 5.10 -2.66
C VAL A 242 22.38 5.20 -1.61
N HIS A 243 23.35 6.10 -1.82
CA HIS A 243 24.46 6.27 -0.87
C HIS A 243 24.03 6.94 0.45
N GLN A 244 23.02 7.81 0.41
CA GLN A 244 22.45 8.39 1.64
C GLN A 244 21.70 7.37 2.48
N GLN A 245 21.08 6.36 1.88
CA GLN A 245 20.44 5.26 2.60
C GLN A 245 21.43 4.49 3.48
N GLU A 246 22.63 4.21 2.96
CA GLU A 246 23.68 3.48 3.70
C GLU A 246 24.13 4.24 4.98
N SER A 247 24.02 5.58 4.99
CA SER A 247 24.41 6.42 6.13
C SER A 247 23.33 6.51 7.23
N VAL A 248 22.15 5.96 7.02
CA VAL A 248 21.03 5.95 7.99
C VAL A 248 20.99 4.63 8.77
N GLU A 249 21.58 3.57 8.22
CA GLU A 249 21.61 2.24 8.85
C GLU A 249 22.74 2.09 9.90
N ASP A 250 23.68 3.05 9.97
CA ASP A 250 24.75 3.14 10.98
C ASP A 250 24.35 4.09 12.15
#